data_5c2ac552d17caa4b5939d708d4cb249e
#
_entry.id   5c2ac552d17caa4b5939d708d4cb249e
#
_cell.length_a   1.000
_cell.length_b   1.000
_cell.length_c   1.000
_cell.angle_alpha   90.00
_cell.angle_beta   90.00
_cell.angle_gamma   90.00
#
_symmetry.space_group_name_H-M   'P 1'
#
loop_
_entity.id
_entity.type
_entity.pdbx_description
1 polymer ?
#
loop_
_entity_poly.entity_id
_entity_poly.type
_entity_poly.pdbx_seq_one_letter_code
_entity_poly.pdbx_strand_id
1 'polypeptide(L)'
;FLIMHILYFHQYFQTPKGIGGIRSYNMAQALIKAGHSVTLICGNSVKGSTGLVKPFIKGRRRGIVDDIDVIEFDLKYSNHLNYLERKKVFIKFTLLSIGIILCEPSDIIFATSTPLTMGIPGIFARWFKKKPFIFEVRDLWPELPRAMGVINNSLILSVMSFLEWLSYRSANKLIALSPGIKMVRPENANPQN
;
A
#
# COMPACT_ATOMS: atom_id res chain seq x y z
N PHE A 1 -10.74 -11.74 -22.08
CA PHE A 1 -9.99 -11.24 -20.91
C PHE A 1 -10.82 -11.49 -19.66
N LEU A 2 -10.22 -12.08 -18.61
CA LEU A 2 -10.89 -12.32 -17.33
C LEU A 2 -10.98 -10.98 -16.58
N ILE A 3 -12.20 -10.54 -16.25
CA ILE A 3 -12.42 -9.37 -15.38
C ILE A 3 -12.01 -9.77 -13.97
N MET A 4 -11.11 -9.02 -13.34
CA MET A 4 -10.61 -9.27 -11.99
C MET A 4 -10.97 -8.13 -11.05
N HIS A 5 -11.25 -8.44 -9.80
CA HIS A 5 -11.41 -7.47 -8.73
C HIS A 5 -10.11 -7.33 -7.93
N ILE A 6 -9.56 -6.12 -7.92
CA ILE A 6 -8.27 -5.78 -7.35
C ILE A 6 -8.46 -4.95 -6.08
N LEU A 7 -8.01 -5.46 -4.92
CA LEU A 7 -7.86 -4.63 -3.72
C LEU A 7 -6.50 -3.96 -3.75
N TYR A 8 -6.51 -2.63 -3.84
CA TYR A 8 -5.31 -1.81 -3.99
C TYR A 8 -5.04 -1.02 -2.70
N PHE A 9 -3.98 -1.36 -1.98
CA PHE A 9 -3.59 -0.73 -0.71
C PHE A 9 -2.53 0.34 -0.91
N HIS A 10 -2.90 1.60 -0.67
CA HIS A 10 -2.00 2.74 -0.66
C HIS A 10 -2.43 3.77 0.38
N GLN A 11 -1.71 3.84 1.50
CA GLN A 11 -2.09 4.70 2.63
C GLN A 11 -2.24 6.19 2.26
N TYR A 12 -1.40 6.70 1.35
CA TYR A 12 -1.34 8.11 0.96
C TYR A 12 -2.00 8.41 -0.38
N PHE A 13 -3.01 7.61 -0.74
CA PHE A 13 -3.74 7.83 -1.98
C PHE A 13 -4.37 9.22 -2.03
N GLN A 14 -4.32 9.82 -3.22
CA GLN A 14 -5.06 11.03 -3.54
C GLN A 14 -5.36 11.11 -5.04
N THR A 15 -6.39 11.87 -5.34
CA THR A 15 -6.78 12.24 -6.72
C THR A 15 -5.95 13.43 -7.23
N PRO A 16 -6.06 13.80 -8.52
CA PRO A 16 -5.43 15.00 -9.07
C PRO A 16 -5.81 16.32 -8.38
N LYS A 17 -6.86 16.32 -7.56
CA LYS A 17 -7.26 17.49 -6.74
C LYS A 17 -6.44 17.64 -5.45
N GLY A 18 -5.60 16.65 -5.11
CA GLY A 18 -4.69 16.71 -3.97
C GLY A 18 -3.33 17.32 -4.34
N ILE A 19 -2.45 17.51 -3.34
CA ILE A 19 -1.16 18.19 -3.50
C ILE A 19 0.01 17.20 -3.72
N GLY A 20 -0.19 15.91 -3.65
CA GLY A 20 0.87 14.91 -3.72
C GLY A 20 0.89 14.08 -4.99
N GLY A 21 1.61 12.97 -4.96
CA GLY A 21 1.76 12.07 -6.11
C GLY A 21 0.46 11.31 -6.43
N ILE A 22 0.06 11.33 -7.69
CA ILE A 22 -1.18 10.71 -8.20
C ILE A 22 -0.92 9.36 -8.87
N ARG A 23 0.24 8.74 -8.66
CA ARG A 23 0.61 7.50 -9.34
C ARG A 23 -0.41 6.37 -9.11
N SER A 24 -0.87 6.19 -7.87
CA SER A 24 -1.84 5.13 -7.56
C SER A 24 -3.21 5.41 -8.18
N TYR A 25 -3.59 6.68 -8.31
CA TYR A 25 -4.77 7.07 -9.07
C TYR A 25 -4.63 6.68 -10.54
N ASN A 26 -3.52 7.04 -11.19
CA ASN A 26 -3.28 6.71 -12.59
C ASN A 26 -3.19 5.19 -12.82
N MET A 27 -2.60 4.45 -11.88
CA MET A 27 -2.54 2.98 -11.93
C MET A 27 -3.95 2.37 -11.81
N ALA A 28 -4.77 2.84 -10.87
CA ALA A 28 -6.15 2.38 -10.73
C ALA A 28 -6.97 2.66 -11.99
N GLN A 29 -6.83 3.87 -12.56
CA GLN A 29 -7.48 4.23 -13.83
C GLN A 29 -7.03 3.35 -15.00
N ALA A 30 -5.75 3.01 -15.09
CA ALA A 30 -5.23 2.12 -16.13
C ALA A 30 -5.80 0.70 -15.99
N LEU A 31 -5.93 0.19 -14.78
CA LEU A 31 -6.53 -1.12 -14.48
C LEU A 31 -8.02 -1.14 -14.84
N ILE A 32 -8.75 -0.07 -14.53
CA ILE A 32 -10.18 0.07 -14.89
C ILE A 32 -10.35 0.12 -16.41
N LYS A 33 -9.52 0.90 -17.11
CA LYS A 33 -9.51 0.96 -18.58
C LYS A 33 -9.18 -0.39 -19.22
N ALA A 34 -8.42 -1.24 -18.54
CA ALA A 34 -8.15 -2.62 -18.96
C ALA A 34 -9.31 -3.60 -18.66
N GLY A 35 -10.42 -3.12 -18.10
CA GLY A 35 -11.63 -3.90 -17.83
C GLY A 35 -11.68 -4.55 -16.45
N HIS A 36 -10.79 -4.18 -15.54
CA HIS A 36 -10.80 -4.68 -14.16
C HIS A 36 -11.60 -3.76 -13.22
N SER A 37 -12.06 -4.27 -12.09
CA SER A 37 -12.60 -3.45 -11.00
C SER A 37 -11.53 -3.22 -9.93
N VAL A 38 -11.48 -1.99 -9.38
CA VAL A 38 -10.50 -1.59 -8.37
C VAL A 38 -11.20 -1.04 -7.15
N THR A 39 -10.96 -1.67 -6.00
CA THR A 39 -11.25 -1.06 -4.68
C THR A 39 -9.94 -0.59 -4.09
N LEU A 40 -9.81 0.73 -3.91
CA LEU A 40 -8.62 1.36 -3.37
C LEU A 40 -8.81 1.67 -1.89
N ILE A 41 -7.88 1.19 -1.07
CA ILE A 41 -7.91 1.34 0.39
C ILE A 41 -6.84 2.34 0.80
N CYS A 42 -7.26 3.41 1.50
CA CYS A 42 -6.36 4.50 1.91
C CYS A 42 -6.65 5.04 3.31
N GLY A 43 -5.75 5.85 3.80
CA GLY A 43 -5.92 6.67 5.00
C GLY A 43 -6.32 8.11 4.65
N ASN A 44 -6.71 8.86 5.67
CA ASN A 44 -6.99 10.28 5.56
C ASN A 44 -5.68 11.07 5.69
N SER A 45 -5.32 11.86 4.69
CA SER A 45 -4.18 12.77 4.72
C SER A 45 -4.65 14.22 4.88
N VAL A 46 -4.03 14.96 5.80
CA VAL A 46 -4.41 16.36 6.07
C VAL A 46 -4.29 17.26 4.83
N LYS A 47 -3.36 16.94 3.92
CA LYS A 47 -3.13 17.70 2.68
C LYS A 47 -3.61 16.99 1.42
N GLY A 48 -4.17 15.78 1.56
CA GLY A 48 -4.62 14.96 0.45
C GLY A 48 -6.11 15.17 0.17
N SER A 49 -6.52 14.81 -1.04
CA SER A 49 -7.92 14.72 -1.42
C SER A 49 -8.16 13.37 -2.09
N THR A 50 -8.95 12.54 -1.43
CA THR A 50 -9.39 11.26 -2.00
C THR A 50 -10.57 11.42 -2.95
N GLY A 51 -11.17 12.63 -3.00
CA GLY A 51 -12.39 12.90 -3.75
C GLY A 51 -13.67 12.56 -2.99
N LEU A 52 -13.60 11.86 -1.86
CA LEU A 52 -14.75 11.54 -1.04
C LEU A 52 -15.16 12.75 -0.18
N VAL A 53 -16.47 13.09 -0.22
CA VAL A 53 -17.05 14.19 0.56
C VAL A 53 -17.96 13.72 1.70
N LYS A 54 -18.35 12.42 1.70
CA LYS A 54 -19.23 11.88 2.74
C LYS A 54 -18.54 11.90 4.12
N PRO A 55 -19.28 12.08 5.22
CA PRO A 55 -18.70 12.01 6.55
C PRO A 55 -18.19 10.60 6.87
N PHE A 56 -17.25 10.49 7.80
CA PHE A 56 -16.79 9.21 8.33
C PHE A 56 -17.88 8.60 9.23
N ILE A 57 -18.18 7.32 9.02
CA ILE A 57 -19.07 6.53 9.86
C ILE A 57 -18.25 5.39 10.47
N LYS A 58 -18.20 5.33 11.80
CA LYS A 58 -17.38 4.34 12.55
C LYS A 58 -15.90 4.30 12.08
N GLY A 59 -15.33 5.47 11.80
CA GLY A 59 -13.92 5.62 11.43
C GLY A 59 -13.57 5.26 9.99
N ARG A 60 -14.57 5.09 9.10
CA ARG A 60 -14.36 4.86 7.66
C ARG A 60 -15.43 5.54 6.82
N ARG A 61 -15.12 5.79 5.55
CA ARG A 61 -16.08 6.17 4.51
C ARG A 61 -15.79 5.42 3.22
N ARG A 62 -16.80 5.25 2.36
CA ARG A 62 -16.69 4.58 1.06
C ARG A 62 -17.49 5.30 0.01
N GLY A 63 -16.99 5.32 -1.22
CA GLY A 63 -17.69 5.86 -2.37
C GLY A 63 -16.90 5.69 -3.65
N ILE A 64 -17.57 5.95 -4.77
CA ILE A 64 -16.95 5.91 -6.09
C ILE A 64 -16.37 7.28 -6.43
N VAL A 65 -15.14 7.30 -6.89
CA VAL A 65 -14.42 8.48 -7.35
C VAL A 65 -13.75 8.15 -8.68
N ASP A 66 -14.21 8.75 -9.76
CA ASP A 66 -13.71 8.49 -11.12
C ASP A 66 -13.62 6.97 -11.42
N ASP A 67 -14.72 6.25 -11.18
CA ASP A 67 -14.89 4.79 -11.32
C ASP A 67 -14.04 3.93 -10.35
N ILE A 68 -13.23 4.52 -9.49
CA ILE A 68 -12.52 3.83 -8.42
C ILE A 68 -13.43 3.72 -7.20
N ASP A 69 -13.64 2.50 -6.69
CA ASP A 69 -14.30 2.30 -5.39
C ASP A 69 -13.28 2.58 -4.28
N VAL A 70 -13.45 3.69 -3.56
CA VAL A 70 -12.49 4.14 -2.53
C VAL A 70 -13.02 3.84 -1.14
N ILE A 71 -12.23 3.13 -0.33
CA ILE A 71 -12.43 2.94 1.11
C ILE A 71 -11.36 3.77 1.83
N GLU A 72 -11.81 4.79 2.55
CA GLU A 72 -10.93 5.69 3.30
C GLU A 72 -11.15 5.53 4.79
N PHE A 73 -10.06 5.31 5.53
CA PHE A 73 -10.07 5.27 7.00
C PHE A 73 -9.77 6.65 7.58
N ASP A 74 -10.48 7.01 8.65
CA ASP A 74 -10.21 8.23 9.42
C ASP A 74 -8.92 8.08 10.25
N LEU A 75 -7.80 8.04 9.55
CA LEU A 75 -6.46 7.95 10.10
C LEU A 75 -5.67 9.16 9.64
N LYS A 76 -5.82 10.27 10.35
CA LYS A 76 -5.15 11.53 10.02
C LYS A 76 -3.63 11.36 10.07
N TYR A 77 -3.00 11.38 8.91
CA TYR A 77 -1.55 11.40 8.78
C TYR A 77 -1.07 12.81 8.44
N SER A 78 -0.04 13.25 9.17
CA SER A 78 0.66 14.50 8.91
C SER A 78 2.16 14.30 9.14
N ASN A 79 2.98 15.03 8.39
CA ASN A 79 4.43 15.05 8.60
C ASN A 79 4.85 15.66 9.94
N HIS A 80 3.93 16.35 10.63
CA HIS A 80 4.14 16.92 11.97
C HIS A 80 3.89 15.93 13.12
N LEU A 81 3.37 14.73 12.82
CA LEU A 81 3.20 13.67 13.82
C LEU A 81 4.57 13.24 14.38
N ASN A 82 4.62 13.02 15.68
CA ASN A 82 5.79 12.44 16.32
C ASN A 82 5.97 10.95 15.93
N TYR A 83 7.13 10.38 16.24
CA TYR A 83 7.48 9.03 15.82
C TYR A 83 6.50 7.94 16.31
N LEU A 84 6.01 8.06 17.57
CA LEU A 84 5.07 7.10 18.14
C LEU A 84 3.69 7.19 17.52
N GLU A 85 3.23 8.40 17.23
CA GLU A 85 1.96 8.61 16.53
C GLU A 85 1.97 8.04 15.13
N ARG A 86 3.06 8.24 14.37
CA ARG A 86 3.22 7.63 13.04
C ARG A 86 3.15 6.11 13.12
N LYS A 87 3.84 5.48 14.07
CA LYS A 87 3.77 4.03 14.28
C LYS A 87 2.34 3.56 14.56
N LYS A 88 1.61 4.26 15.45
CA LYS A 88 0.20 3.93 15.75
C LYS A 88 -0.67 3.99 14.49
N VAL A 89 -0.51 5.03 13.66
CA VAL A 89 -1.25 5.17 12.39
C VAL A 89 -0.92 4.02 11.46
N PHE A 90 0.35 3.65 11.28
CA PHE A 90 0.77 2.55 10.40
C PHE A 90 0.23 1.19 10.87
N ILE A 91 0.34 0.89 12.16
CA ILE A 91 -0.18 -0.35 12.74
C ILE A 91 -1.71 -0.41 12.58
N LYS A 92 -2.40 0.68 12.93
CA LYS A 92 -3.86 0.74 12.82
C LYS A 92 -4.33 0.58 11.37
N PHE A 93 -3.66 1.25 10.42
CA PHE A 93 -3.98 1.10 9.00
C PHE A 93 -3.77 -0.36 8.53
N THR A 94 -2.66 -0.98 8.93
CA THR A 94 -2.35 -2.38 8.60
C THR A 94 -3.43 -3.33 9.12
N LEU A 95 -3.84 -3.19 10.39
CA LEU A 95 -4.88 -4.03 10.98
C LEU A 95 -6.24 -3.86 10.30
N LEU A 96 -6.62 -2.62 10.00
CA LEU A 96 -7.84 -2.33 9.26
C LEU A 96 -7.79 -2.89 7.84
N SER A 97 -6.64 -2.83 7.19
CA SER A 97 -6.41 -3.40 5.85
C SER A 97 -6.57 -4.94 5.85
N ILE A 98 -6.07 -5.62 6.88
CA ILE A 98 -6.31 -7.06 7.06
C ILE A 98 -7.81 -7.33 7.22
N GLY A 99 -8.52 -6.51 8.00
CA GLY A 99 -9.98 -6.60 8.13
C GLY A 99 -10.70 -6.49 6.78
N ILE A 100 -10.26 -5.59 5.89
CA ILE A 100 -10.81 -5.49 4.53
C ILE A 100 -10.56 -6.78 3.75
N ILE A 101 -9.35 -7.35 3.79
CA ILE A 101 -9.02 -8.60 3.09
C ILE A 101 -9.89 -9.77 3.56
N LEU A 102 -10.31 -9.76 4.82
CA LEU A 102 -11.20 -10.80 5.36
C LEU A 102 -12.65 -10.66 4.88
N CYS A 103 -13.12 -9.41 4.69
CA CYS A 103 -14.51 -9.09 4.41
C CYS A 103 -14.82 -8.83 2.93
N GLU A 104 -13.88 -8.25 2.17
CA GLU A 104 -14.10 -7.90 0.76
C GLU A 104 -13.65 -9.03 -0.17
N PRO A 105 -14.45 -9.42 -1.15
CA PRO A 105 -14.01 -10.35 -2.19
C PRO A 105 -12.89 -9.71 -3.01
N SER A 106 -11.95 -10.52 -3.49
CA SER A 106 -10.89 -10.04 -4.38
C SER A 106 -10.25 -11.19 -5.13
N ASP A 107 -9.72 -10.89 -6.32
CA ASP A 107 -8.93 -11.83 -7.11
C ASP A 107 -7.44 -11.58 -6.92
N ILE A 108 -7.04 -10.31 -6.78
CA ILE A 108 -5.65 -9.87 -6.63
C ILE A 108 -5.55 -8.85 -5.52
N ILE A 109 -4.46 -8.96 -4.75
CA ILE A 109 -4.03 -7.93 -3.80
C ILE A 109 -2.86 -7.17 -4.40
N PHE A 110 -3.00 -5.85 -4.48
CA PHE A 110 -1.96 -4.93 -4.93
C PHE A 110 -1.61 -3.96 -3.81
N ALA A 111 -0.35 -3.87 -3.41
CA ALA A 111 0.08 -2.96 -2.36
C ALA A 111 1.35 -2.21 -2.75
N THR A 112 1.52 -1.00 -2.23
CA THR A 112 2.72 -0.19 -2.44
C THR A 112 3.60 -0.19 -1.19
N SER A 113 4.92 -0.03 -1.33
CA SER A 113 5.87 -0.03 -0.22
C SER A 113 5.88 1.27 0.62
N THR A 114 4.92 2.15 0.42
CA THR A 114 4.86 3.44 1.12
C THR A 114 3.62 3.53 2.02
N PRO A 115 3.75 3.28 3.33
CA PRO A 115 4.93 2.78 4.05
C PRO A 115 5.17 1.27 3.87
N LEU A 116 6.35 0.77 4.27
CA LEU A 116 6.71 -0.66 4.15
C LEU A 116 5.69 -1.61 4.80
N THR A 117 5.02 -1.17 5.87
CA THR A 117 3.97 -1.95 6.57
C THR A 117 2.79 -2.34 5.66
N MET A 118 2.66 -1.73 4.47
CA MET A 118 1.67 -2.14 3.47
C MET A 118 1.97 -3.50 2.84
N GLY A 119 3.18 -4.01 3.00
CA GLY A 119 3.48 -5.41 2.66
C GLY A 119 2.72 -6.42 3.52
N ILE A 120 2.43 -6.09 4.80
CA ILE A 120 1.80 -7.02 5.76
C ILE A 120 0.41 -7.49 5.28
N PRO A 121 -0.54 -6.64 4.86
CA PRO A 121 -1.79 -7.08 4.26
C PRO A 121 -1.59 -8.03 3.06
N GLY A 122 -0.63 -7.72 2.17
CA GLY A 122 -0.31 -8.58 1.03
C GLY A 122 0.24 -9.94 1.45
N ILE A 123 1.17 -9.99 2.42
CA ILE A 123 1.68 -11.23 3.02
C ILE A 123 0.53 -12.04 3.60
N PHE A 124 -0.34 -11.40 4.39
CA PHE A 124 -1.50 -12.06 4.99
C PHE A 124 -2.42 -12.66 3.91
N ALA A 125 -2.76 -11.91 2.89
CA ALA A 125 -3.62 -12.38 1.80
C ALA A 125 -2.96 -13.56 1.05
N ARG A 126 -1.66 -13.50 0.78
CA ARG A 126 -0.92 -14.56 0.10
C ARG A 126 -0.93 -15.87 0.87
N TRP A 127 -0.63 -15.83 2.16
CA TRP A 127 -0.43 -17.03 2.96
C TRP A 127 -1.74 -17.61 3.53
N PHE A 128 -2.66 -16.74 3.97
CA PHE A 128 -3.89 -17.19 4.64
C PHE A 128 -5.11 -17.26 3.71
N LYS A 129 -5.19 -16.37 2.72
CA LYS A 129 -6.32 -16.36 1.76
C LYS A 129 -5.93 -16.93 0.39
N LYS A 130 -4.64 -17.32 0.20
CA LYS A 130 -4.08 -17.85 -1.05
C LYS A 130 -4.34 -16.95 -2.27
N LYS A 131 -4.43 -15.64 -2.05
CA LYS A 131 -4.65 -14.67 -3.10
C LYS A 131 -3.33 -14.25 -3.74
N PRO A 132 -3.26 -14.07 -5.07
CA PRO A 132 -2.11 -13.46 -5.72
C PRO A 132 -1.80 -12.09 -5.13
N PHE A 133 -0.52 -11.83 -4.84
CA PHE A 133 -0.04 -10.59 -4.27
C PHE A 133 0.96 -9.93 -5.21
N ILE A 134 0.67 -8.67 -5.59
CA ILE A 134 1.57 -7.81 -6.36
C ILE A 134 2.07 -6.70 -5.42
N PHE A 135 3.38 -6.51 -5.38
CA PHE A 135 3.99 -5.50 -4.52
C PHE A 135 4.77 -4.48 -5.34
N GLU A 136 4.35 -3.21 -5.27
CA GLU A 136 5.03 -2.10 -5.90
C GLU A 136 6.06 -1.50 -4.95
N VAL A 137 7.33 -1.57 -5.32
CA VAL A 137 8.45 -1.02 -4.57
C VAL A 137 8.72 0.40 -5.04
N ARG A 138 8.41 1.34 -4.17
CA ARG A 138 8.57 2.77 -4.43
C ARG A 138 9.80 3.35 -3.76
N ASP A 139 10.09 2.86 -2.56
CA ASP A 139 11.23 3.29 -1.74
C ASP A 139 12.04 2.09 -1.32
N LEU A 140 13.36 2.25 -1.17
CA LEU A 140 14.26 1.23 -0.65
C LEU A 140 14.21 1.28 0.88
N TRP A 141 13.65 0.24 1.46
CA TRP A 141 13.57 0.04 2.90
C TRP A 141 14.56 -1.07 3.32
N PRO A 142 15.26 -0.93 4.44
CA PRO A 142 15.34 0.22 5.35
C PRO A 142 16.42 1.24 4.96
N GLU A 143 17.04 1.14 3.78
CA GLU A 143 18.19 1.95 3.36
C GLU A 143 17.87 3.44 3.40
N LEU A 144 16.70 3.84 2.89
CA LEU A 144 16.34 5.26 2.81
C LEU A 144 16.25 5.92 4.20
N PRO A 145 15.47 5.42 5.18
CA PRO A 145 15.42 6.04 6.51
C PRO A 145 16.75 5.94 7.26
N ARG A 146 17.59 4.94 6.99
CA ARG A 146 18.96 4.82 7.52
C ARG A 146 19.86 5.90 6.97
N ALA A 147 19.87 6.08 5.64
CA ALA A 147 20.69 7.10 4.97
C ALA A 147 20.29 8.52 5.36
N MET A 148 19.01 8.76 5.63
CA MET A 148 18.48 10.03 6.14
C MET A 148 18.73 10.27 7.65
N GLY A 149 19.32 9.30 8.37
CA GLY A 149 19.55 9.39 9.80
C GLY A 149 18.28 9.38 10.66
N VAL A 150 17.11 9.06 10.08
CA VAL A 150 15.81 9.04 10.78
C VAL A 150 15.69 7.85 11.71
N ILE A 151 16.30 6.72 11.33
CA ILE A 151 16.28 5.47 12.10
C ILE A 151 17.71 4.94 12.20
N ASN A 152 18.27 4.94 13.42
CA ASN A 152 19.62 4.46 13.70
C ASN A 152 19.63 3.21 14.59
N ASN A 153 18.48 2.79 15.12
CA ASN A 153 18.38 1.61 15.98
C ASN A 153 18.50 0.34 15.12
N SER A 154 19.55 -0.46 15.38
CA SER A 154 19.85 -1.68 14.58
C SER A 154 18.75 -2.72 14.66
N LEU A 155 18.08 -2.88 15.79
CA LEU A 155 16.95 -3.81 15.92
C LEU A 155 15.77 -3.41 15.03
N ILE A 156 15.44 -2.11 15.01
CA ILE A 156 14.37 -1.60 14.14
C ILE A 156 14.73 -1.81 12.67
N LEU A 157 15.97 -1.49 12.29
CA LEU A 157 16.46 -1.70 10.92
C LEU A 157 16.40 -3.18 10.53
N SER A 158 16.77 -4.10 11.42
CA SER A 158 16.69 -5.55 11.18
C SER A 158 15.26 -6.02 10.99
N VAL A 159 14.32 -5.54 11.81
CA VAL A 159 12.89 -5.85 11.66
C VAL A 159 12.35 -5.32 10.33
N MET A 160 12.76 -4.13 9.92
CA MET A 160 12.36 -3.56 8.63
C MET A 160 12.94 -4.35 7.45
N SER A 161 14.22 -4.74 7.51
CA SER A 161 14.86 -5.59 6.49
C SER A 161 14.14 -6.94 6.38
N PHE A 162 13.79 -7.54 7.52
CA PHE A 162 13.03 -8.79 7.53
C PHE A 162 11.64 -8.63 6.91
N LEU A 163 10.93 -7.55 7.25
CA LEU A 163 9.61 -7.26 6.67
C LEU A 163 9.69 -7.00 5.16
N GLU A 164 10.71 -6.28 4.72
CA GLU A 164 10.97 -6.07 3.31
C GLU A 164 11.21 -7.40 2.61
N TRP A 165 12.16 -8.19 3.09
CA TRP A 165 12.47 -9.52 2.55
C TRP A 165 11.22 -10.40 2.47
N LEU A 166 10.42 -10.44 3.55
CA LEU A 166 9.20 -11.24 3.60
C LEU A 166 8.15 -10.74 2.61
N SER A 167 8.02 -9.43 2.43
CA SER A 167 7.11 -8.82 1.45
C SER A 167 7.49 -9.25 0.04
N TYR A 168 8.79 -9.21 -0.27
CA TYR A 168 9.32 -9.61 -1.56
C TYR A 168 9.14 -11.09 -1.84
N ARG A 169 9.45 -11.92 -0.86
CA ARG A 169 9.30 -13.39 -0.94
C ARG A 169 7.84 -13.82 -1.10
N SER A 170 6.92 -13.08 -0.52
CA SER A 170 5.48 -13.38 -0.56
C SER A 170 4.81 -12.88 -1.84
N ALA A 171 5.38 -11.88 -2.51
CA ALA A 171 4.81 -11.32 -3.72
C ALA A 171 4.94 -12.27 -4.91
N ASN A 172 3.86 -12.45 -5.66
CA ASN A 172 3.87 -13.18 -6.93
C ASN A 172 4.54 -12.35 -8.05
N LYS A 173 4.39 -11.03 -7.98
CA LYS A 173 5.04 -10.09 -8.90
C LYS A 173 5.50 -8.86 -8.12
N LEU A 174 6.65 -8.34 -8.52
CA LEU A 174 7.27 -7.14 -7.98
C LEU A 174 7.34 -6.09 -9.07
N ILE A 175 6.88 -4.88 -8.75
CA ILE A 175 6.97 -3.73 -9.65
C ILE A 175 7.97 -2.75 -9.04
N ALA A 176 9.08 -2.51 -9.72
CA ALA A 176 10.03 -1.48 -9.33
C ALA A 176 9.65 -0.14 -9.97
N LEU A 177 9.70 0.94 -9.19
CA LEU A 177 9.35 2.29 -9.67
C LEU A 177 10.37 2.83 -10.68
N SER A 178 11.63 2.40 -10.59
CA SER A 178 12.71 2.82 -11.47
C SER A 178 13.71 1.69 -11.73
N PRO A 179 14.51 1.76 -12.84
CA PRO A 179 15.58 0.81 -13.08
C PRO A 179 16.58 0.72 -11.93
N GLY A 180 16.89 1.83 -11.24
CA GLY A 180 17.77 1.85 -10.09
C GLY A 180 17.27 0.99 -8.92
N ILE A 181 15.97 1.01 -8.65
CA ILE A 181 15.36 0.12 -7.63
C ILE A 181 15.47 -1.35 -8.05
N LYS A 182 15.34 -1.64 -9.33
CA LYS A 182 15.50 -3.01 -9.87
C LYS A 182 16.93 -3.53 -9.70
N MET A 183 17.94 -2.69 -9.88
CA MET A 183 19.36 -3.08 -9.81
C MET A 183 19.85 -3.38 -8.39
N VAL A 184 19.28 -2.74 -7.37
CA VAL A 184 19.67 -2.95 -5.95
C VAL A 184 19.15 -4.29 -5.42
N ARG A 185 18.33 -5.00 -6.21
CA ARG A 185 17.76 -6.29 -5.83
C ARG A 185 18.52 -7.45 -6.44
N PRO A 186 18.89 -8.47 -5.64
CA PRO A 186 19.28 -9.75 -6.19
C PRO A 186 18.08 -10.40 -6.90
N GLU A 187 18.28 -10.86 -8.13
CA GLU A 187 17.29 -11.63 -8.93
C GLU A 187 16.78 -12.89 -8.21
N ASN A 188 17.44 -13.29 -7.14
CA ASN A 188 17.13 -14.47 -6.32
C ASN A 188 15.96 -14.30 -5.34
N ALA A 189 15.26 -13.16 -5.33
CA ALA A 189 14.09 -12.95 -4.45
C ALA A 189 12.81 -13.61 -4.97
N ASN A 190 12.79 -14.09 -6.21
CA ASN A 190 11.63 -14.80 -6.79
C ASN A 190 12.03 -16.19 -7.27
N PRO A 191 11.62 -17.27 -6.58
CA PRO A 191 11.96 -18.66 -6.99
C PRO A 191 11.05 -19.23 -8.08
N GLN A 192 10.28 -18.39 -8.78
CA GLN A 192 9.42 -18.84 -9.88
C GLN A 192 9.63 -17.95 -11.11
N ASN A 193 10.65 -18.23 -11.84
CA ASN A 193 10.73 -18.13 -13.29
C ASN A 193 10.69 -19.54 -13.86
#